data_9a1ba50723f89eb595baba40a62fe80e
#
_entry.id   9a1ba50723f89eb595baba40a62fe80e
#
_cell.length_a   1.000
_cell.length_b   1.000
_cell.length_c   1.000
_cell.angle_alpha   90.00
_cell.angle_beta   90.00
_cell.angle_gamma   90.00
#
_symmetry.space_group_name_H-M   'P 1'
#
loop_
_entity.id
_entity.type
_entity.pdbx_description
1 polymer ?
#
loop_
_entity_poly.entity_id
_entity_poly.type
_entity_poly.pdbx_seq_one_letter_code
_entity_poly.pdbx_strand_id
1 'polypeptide(L)'
;MRALDDLLLRIQEAERDLEQAQARLEGLLPMRVVWKKKTCGKNGCRCTRGALHGPYPYLIEHRDGKKMEHYLGKGWSPPEEMIAPERYHALMREFREKRERVDRLMDRLYRVVEVMRGW
;
A
#
# COMPACT_ATOMS: atom_id res chain seq x y z
N MET A 1 39.67 -6.31 -2.90
CA MET A 1 39.23 -7.66 -3.30
C MET A 1 38.06 -7.56 -4.25
N ARG A 2 38.17 -8.26 -5.37
CA ARG A 2 37.17 -8.20 -6.44
C ARG A 2 35.77 -8.65 -5.97
N ALA A 3 35.70 -9.71 -5.17
CA ALA A 3 34.44 -10.22 -4.63
C ALA A 3 33.74 -9.22 -3.71
N LEU A 4 34.51 -8.47 -2.92
CA LEU A 4 33.97 -7.42 -2.04
C LEU A 4 33.45 -6.24 -2.88
N ASP A 5 34.20 -5.83 -3.90
CA ASP A 5 33.80 -4.75 -4.80
C ASP A 5 32.50 -5.11 -5.53
N ASP A 6 32.40 -6.34 -6.02
CA ASP A 6 31.17 -6.85 -6.67
C ASP A 6 29.98 -6.84 -5.70
N LEU A 7 30.19 -7.24 -4.44
CA LEU A 7 29.14 -7.24 -3.42
C LEU A 7 28.67 -5.82 -3.13
N LEU A 8 29.58 -4.87 -2.94
CA LEU A 8 29.26 -3.46 -2.71
C LEU A 8 28.46 -2.87 -3.88
N LEU A 9 28.83 -3.21 -5.11
CA LEU A 9 28.12 -2.75 -6.29
C LEU A 9 26.69 -3.31 -6.33
N ARG A 10 26.52 -4.59 -6.00
CA ARG A 10 25.18 -5.21 -5.93
C ARG A 10 24.29 -4.55 -4.86
N ILE A 11 24.90 -4.18 -3.72
CA ILE A 11 24.18 -3.47 -2.65
C ILE A 11 23.73 -2.11 -3.16
N GLN A 12 24.57 -1.36 -3.84
CA GLN A 12 24.21 -0.06 -4.40
C GLN A 12 23.07 -0.16 -5.40
N GLU A 13 23.08 -1.17 -6.28
CA GLU A 13 22.01 -1.41 -7.23
C GLU A 13 20.70 -1.79 -6.53
N ALA A 14 20.78 -2.65 -5.52
CA ALA A 14 19.62 -3.05 -4.74
C ALA A 14 19.00 -1.88 -3.97
N GLU A 15 19.82 -1.00 -3.41
CA GLU A 15 19.36 0.22 -2.73
C GLU A 15 18.66 1.18 -3.69
N ARG A 16 19.16 1.34 -4.91
CA ARG A 16 18.50 2.15 -5.94
C ARG A 16 17.15 1.58 -6.32
N ASP A 17 17.06 0.26 -6.49
CA ASP A 17 15.79 -0.41 -6.78
C ASP A 17 14.78 -0.21 -5.65
N LEU A 18 15.26 -0.27 -4.40
CA LEU A 18 14.44 -0.03 -3.21
C LEU A 18 13.92 1.40 -3.18
N GLU A 19 14.78 2.38 -3.44
CA GLU A 19 14.40 3.80 -3.49
C GLU A 19 13.34 4.07 -4.55
N GLN A 20 13.47 3.44 -5.72
CA GLN A 20 12.47 3.56 -6.79
C GLN A 20 11.13 2.94 -6.40
N ALA A 21 11.15 1.77 -5.75
CA ALA A 21 9.94 1.13 -5.27
C ALA A 21 9.26 1.96 -4.19
N GLN A 22 10.03 2.56 -3.29
CA GLN A 22 9.54 3.47 -2.25
C GLN A 22 8.92 4.73 -2.88
N ALA A 23 9.58 5.32 -3.88
CA ALA A 23 9.08 6.50 -4.57
C ALA A 23 7.73 6.26 -5.25
N ARG A 24 7.52 5.05 -5.79
CA ARG A 24 6.24 4.68 -6.40
C ARG A 24 5.10 4.59 -5.39
N LEU A 25 5.40 4.29 -4.13
CA LEU A 25 4.40 4.20 -3.05
C LEU A 25 4.16 5.53 -2.36
N GLU A 26 5.13 6.44 -2.41
CA GLU A 26 5.09 7.68 -1.65
C GLU A 26 3.85 8.51 -2.01
N GLY A 27 3.08 8.88 -1.00
CA GLY A 27 1.86 9.66 -1.17
C GLY A 27 0.65 8.87 -1.67
N LEU A 28 0.79 7.59 -2.05
CA LEU A 28 -0.34 6.78 -2.48
C LEU A 28 -1.13 6.23 -1.30
N LEU A 29 -2.44 6.12 -1.48
CA LEU A 29 -3.36 5.56 -0.50
C LEU A 29 -4.18 4.45 -1.14
N PRO A 30 -4.42 3.33 -0.43
CA PRO A 30 -5.33 2.30 -0.93
C PRO A 30 -6.77 2.82 -0.89
N MET A 31 -7.54 2.53 -1.94
CA MET A 31 -8.96 2.88 -1.97
C MET A 31 -9.74 1.91 -1.10
N ARG A 32 -10.13 2.37 0.09
CA ARG A 32 -10.98 1.62 1.03
C ARG A 32 -12.37 2.22 1.08
N VAL A 33 -12.87 2.64 -0.06
CA VAL A 33 -14.18 3.29 -0.19
C VAL A 33 -15.12 2.37 -0.93
N VAL A 34 -16.32 2.19 -0.38
CA VAL A 34 -17.40 1.41 -0.98
C VAL A 34 -18.54 2.36 -1.32
N TRP A 35 -19.09 2.20 -2.51
CA TRP A 35 -20.23 2.99 -2.96
C TRP A 35 -21.50 2.19 -2.72
N LYS A 36 -22.38 2.71 -1.88
CA LYS A 36 -23.62 2.01 -1.49
C LYS A 36 -24.88 2.81 -1.81
N LYS A 37 -25.89 2.11 -2.30
CA LYS A 37 -27.24 2.65 -2.42
C LYS A 37 -28.02 2.29 -1.17
N LYS A 38 -28.77 3.26 -0.66
CA LYS A 38 -29.53 3.08 0.59
C LYS A 38 -30.93 3.66 0.50
N THR A 39 -31.81 3.18 1.40
CA THR A 39 -33.11 3.79 1.65
C THR A 39 -32.94 4.98 2.60
N CYS A 40 -33.76 6.01 2.45
CA CYS A 40 -33.68 7.22 3.27
C CYS A 40 -34.50 7.14 4.57
N GLY A 41 -35.29 6.09 4.73
CA GLY A 41 -36.18 5.94 5.89
C GLY A 41 -37.43 6.81 5.87
N LYS A 42 -37.63 7.62 4.84
CA LYS A 42 -38.86 8.41 4.71
C LYS A 42 -40.00 7.57 4.17
N ASN A 43 -41.19 7.67 4.78
CA ASN A 43 -42.39 7.00 4.30
C ASN A 43 -42.79 7.55 2.92
N GLY A 44 -43.18 6.67 2.02
CA GLY A 44 -43.64 7.03 0.67
C GLY A 44 -42.55 7.41 -0.31
N CYS A 45 -41.27 7.30 0.08
CA CYS A 45 -40.16 7.53 -0.83
C CYS A 45 -40.02 6.39 -1.86
N ARG A 46 -39.59 6.71 -3.09
CA ARG A 46 -39.34 5.74 -4.15
C ARG A 46 -38.36 4.64 -3.76
N CYS A 47 -37.44 4.94 -2.84
CA CYS A 47 -36.40 3.99 -2.38
C CYS A 47 -37.03 2.76 -1.71
N THR A 48 -38.20 2.91 -1.09
CA THR A 48 -38.97 1.78 -0.49
C THR A 48 -39.55 0.83 -1.55
N ARG A 49 -39.59 1.27 -2.80
CA ARG A 49 -40.11 0.50 -3.96
C ARG A 49 -38.96 -0.01 -4.86
N GLY A 50 -37.72 0.03 -4.39
CA GLY A 50 -36.53 -0.44 -5.12
C GLY A 50 -35.71 0.62 -5.80
N ALA A 51 -36.14 1.88 -5.87
CA ALA A 51 -35.34 3.00 -6.40
C ALA A 51 -34.47 3.60 -5.31
N LEU A 52 -33.45 2.89 -4.91
CA LEU A 52 -32.55 3.28 -3.81
C LEU A 52 -31.81 4.60 -4.12
N HIS A 53 -31.50 5.34 -3.05
CA HIS A 53 -30.69 6.55 -3.14
C HIS A 53 -29.20 6.22 -3.26
N GLY A 54 -28.48 7.07 -3.95
CA GLY A 54 -27.03 6.94 -4.13
C GLY A 54 -26.66 6.55 -5.56
N PRO A 55 -25.48 5.94 -5.73
CA PRO A 55 -24.61 5.43 -4.68
C PRO A 55 -23.89 6.52 -3.87
N TYR A 56 -23.66 6.27 -2.60
CA TYR A 56 -22.94 7.16 -1.70
C TYR A 56 -21.63 6.53 -1.25
N PRO A 57 -20.55 7.34 -1.11
CA PRO A 57 -19.24 6.81 -0.72
C PRO A 57 -19.11 6.65 0.79
N TYR A 58 -18.63 5.48 1.20
CA TYR A 58 -18.36 5.15 2.60
C TYR A 58 -16.93 4.64 2.73
N LEU A 59 -16.15 5.28 3.61
CA LEU A 59 -14.83 4.80 3.98
C LEU A 59 -14.98 3.61 4.92
N ILE A 60 -14.32 2.50 4.60
CA ILE A 60 -14.35 1.31 5.43
C ILE A 60 -13.14 1.31 6.36
N GLU A 61 -13.39 1.23 7.65
CA GLU A 61 -12.36 1.13 8.68
C GLU A 61 -12.55 -0.17 9.46
N HIS A 62 -11.46 -0.88 9.71
CA HIS A 62 -11.44 -2.04 10.60
C HIS A 62 -10.66 -1.65 11.87
N ARG A 63 -11.36 -1.59 12.99
CA ARG A 63 -10.78 -1.25 14.29
C ARG A 63 -11.24 -2.26 15.33
N ASP A 64 -10.27 -2.86 16.04
CA ASP A 64 -10.55 -3.83 17.12
C ASP A 64 -11.48 -4.96 16.69
N GLY A 65 -11.29 -5.47 15.48
CA GLY A 65 -12.11 -6.54 14.90
C GLY A 65 -13.49 -6.10 14.42
N LYS A 66 -13.82 -4.82 14.53
CA LYS A 66 -15.11 -4.26 14.08
C LYS A 66 -14.95 -3.50 12.77
N LYS A 67 -15.92 -3.68 11.89
CA LYS A 67 -16.02 -2.91 10.65
C LYS A 67 -16.82 -1.64 10.92
N MET A 68 -16.22 -0.50 10.63
CA MET A 68 -16.87 0.80 10.73
C MET A 68 -16.98 1.43 9.35
N GLU A 69 -18.10 2.08 9.08
CA GLU A 69 -18.35 2.78 7.83
C GLU A 69 -18.52 4.26 8.10
N HIS A 70 -17.74 5.09 7.41
CA HIS A 70 -17.80 6.54 7.55
C HIS A 70 -18.32 7.17 6.27
N TYR A 71 -19.42 7.88 6.35
CA TYR A 71 -20.00 8.57 5.20
C TYR A 71 -19.09 9.75 4.80
N LEU A 72 -18.71 9.79 3.53
CA LEU A 72 -17.77 10.81 3.01
C LEU A 72 -18.47 12.02 2.40
N GLY A 73 -19.78 11.97 2.20
CA GLY A 73 -20.54 13.06 1.62
C GLY A 73 -20.92 12.82 0.16
N LYS A 74 -22.04 13.40 -0.24
CA LYS A 74 -22.62 13.19 -1.58
C LYS A 74 -21.72 13.69 -2.72
N GLY A 75 -21.00 14.76 -2.49
CA GLY A 75 -20.12 15.36 -3.52
C GLY A 75 -18.67 14.87 -3.48
N TRP A 76 -18.37 13.89 -2.63
CA TRP A 76 -17.01 13.39 -2.50
C TRP A 76 -16.55 12.62 -3.74
N SER A 77 -15.34 12.87 -4.17
CA SER A 77 -14.66 12.09 -5.22
C SER A 77 -13.27 11.70 -4.73
N PRO A 78 -12.76 10.52 -5.17
CA PRO A 78 -11.45 10.07 -4.72
C PRO A 78 -10.35 11.00 -5.24
N PRO A 79 -9.36 11.36 -4.38
CA PRO A 79 -8.17 12.07 -4.85
C PRO A 79 -7.32 11.14 -5.75
N GLU A 80 -6.46 11.75 -6.57
CA GLU A 80 -5.60 10.99 -7.49
C GLU A 80 -4.65 10.03 -6.77
N GLU A 81 -4.26 10.37 -5.54
CA GLU A 81 -3.37 9.55 -4.71
C GLU A 81 -4.02 8.24 -4.25
N MET A 82 -5.34 8.15 -4.32
CA MET A 82 -6.10 6.97 -3.90
C MET A 82 -6.23 6.02 -5.08
N ILE A 83 -5.59 4.86 -4.98
CA ILE A 83 -5.52 3.86 -6.04
C ILE A 83 -6.21 2.56 -5.63
N ALA A 84 -6.52 1.71 -6.62
CA ALA A 84 -7.14 0.42 -6.38
C ALA A 84 -6.33 -0.41 -5.37
N PRO A 85 -6.98 -1.09 -4.41
CA PRO A 85 -6.28 -1.88 -3.39
C PRO A 85 -5.33 -2.93 -3.97
N GLU A 86 -5.71 -3.58 -5.06
CA GLU A 86 -4.88 -4.59 -5.74
C GLU A 86 -3.56 -3.98 -6.23
N ARG A 87 -3.63 -2.80 -6.81
CA ARG A 87 -2.45 -2.08 -7.30
C ARG A 87 -1.57 -1.64 -6.14
N TYR A 88 -2.18 -1.10 -5.09
CA TYR A 88 -1.46 -0.70 -3.88
C TYR A 88 -0.72 -1.89 -3.26
N HIS A 89 -1.39 -3.03 -3.12
CA HIS A 89 -0.79 -4.25 -2.56
C HIS A 89 0.34 -4.79 -3.44
N ALA A 90 0.20 -4.69 -4.77
CA ALA A 90 1.27 -5.09 -5.70
C ALA A 90 2.53 -4.23 -5.51
N LEU A 91 2.36 -2.92 -5.37
CA LEU A 91 3.48 -2.00 -5.11
C LEU A 91 4.11 -2.25 -3.74
N MET A 92 3.31 -2.59 -2.73
CA MET A 92 3.80 -2.96 -1.40
C MET A 92 4.61 -4.26 -1.42
N ARG A 93 4.16 -5.25 -2.20
CA ARG A 93 4.93 -6.50 -2.37
C ARG A 93 6.27 -6.23 -3.04
N GLU A 94 6.28 -5.44 -4.10
CA GLU A 94 7.52 -5.05 -4.78
C GLU A 94 8.48 -4.35 -3.82
N PHE A 95 8.00 -3.41 -3.04
CA PHE A 95 8.80 -2.71 -2.03
C PHE A 95 9.40 -3.68 -1.02
N ARG A 96 8.61 -4.61 -0.49
CA ARG A 96 9.08 -5.63 0.45
C ARG A 96 10.15 -6.54 -0.15
N GLU A 97 9.96 -6.99 -1.37
CA GLU A 97 10.93 -7.84 -2.08
C GLU A 97 12.26 -7.11 -2.28
N LYS A 98 12.22 -5.84 -2.66
CA LYS A 98 13.43 -5.02 -2.83
C LYS A 98 14.13 -4.80 -1.50
N ARG A 99 13.40 -4.56 -0.43
CA ARG A 99 13.95 -4.42 0.92
C ARG A 99 14.61 -5.71 1.41
N GLU A 100 13.96 -6.84 1.22
CA GLU A 100 14.50 -8.15 1.59
C GLU A 100 15.80 -8.45 0.85
N ARG A 101 15.89 -8.05 -0.41
CA ARG A 101 17.13 -8.21 -1.20
C ARG A 101 18.27 -7.38 -0.61
N VAL A 102 18.02 -6.13 -0.25
CA VAL A 102 19.01 -5.28 0.42
C VAL A 102 19.45 -5.94 1.73
N ASP A 103 18.52 -6.41 2.54
CA ASP A 103 18.81 -7.05 3.82
C ASP A 103 19.70 -8.30 3.65
N ARG A 104 19.41 -9.14 2.65
CA ARG A 104 20.23 -10.34 2.37
C ARG A 104 21.64 -9.97 1.95
N LEU A 105 21.79 -8.96 1.12
CA LEU A 105 23.11 -8.49 0.65
C LEU A 105 23.89 -7.85 1.79
N MET A 106 23.24 -7.09 2.65
CA MET A 106 23.88 -6.51 3.84
C MET A 106 24.34 -7.59 4.83
N ASP A 107 23.55 -8.64 5.03
CA ASP A 107 23.94 -9.79 5.86
C ASP A 107 25.20 -10.47 5.30
N ARG A 108 25.30 -10.60 4.00
CA ARG A 108 26.53 -11.12 3.36
C ARG A 108 27.71 -10.22 3.62
N LEU A 109 27.53 -8.91 3.50
CA LEU A 109 28.58 -7.93 3.76
C LEU A 109 29.09 -8.04 5.21
N TYR A 110 28.18 -8.11 6.17
CA TYR A 110 28.54 -8.25 7.58
C TYR A 110 29.35 -9.52 7.83
N ARG A 111 28.97 -10.64 7.22
CA ARG A 111 29.72 -11.90 7.34
C ARG A 111 31.13 -11.78 6.76
N VAL A 112 31.29 -11.14 5.62
CA VAL A 112 32.61 -10.91 5.00
C VAL A 112 33.45 -10.01 5.91
N VAL A 113 32.90 -8.95 6.44
CA VAL A 113 33.61 -8.03 7.36
C VAL A 113 34.06 -8.76 8.62
N GLU A 114 33.20 -9.61 9.20
CA GLU A 114 33.58 -10.41 10.38
C GLU A 114 34.74 -11.36 10.11
N VAL A 115 34.75 -12.03 8.96
CA VAL A 115 35.86 -12.88 8.54
C VAL A 115 37.15 -12.05 8.41
N MET A 116 37.05 -10.88 7.80
CA MET A 116 38.22 -9.99 7.65
C MET A 116 38.74 -9.50 8.98
N ARG A 117 37.88 -9.24 9.97
CA ARG A 117 38.28 -8.83 11.31
C ARG A 117 38.99 -9.93 12.08
N GLY A 118 38.70 -11.19 11.77
CA GLY A 118 39.34 -12.35 12.38
C GLY A 118 40.75 -12.64 11.87
N TRP A 119 41.21 -11.91 10.88
CA TRP A 119 42.52 -12.03 10.32
C TRP A 119 43.46 -11.12 11.13
#